data_4fce62cec2fc75b129bdf3cda6457642
#
_entry.id   4fce62cec2fc75b129bdf3cda6457642
#
_cell.length_a   1.000
_cell.length_b   1.000
_cell.length_c   1.000
_cell.angle_alpha   90.00
_cell.angle_beta   90.00
_cell.angle_gamma   90.00
#
_symmetry.space_group_name_H-M   'P 1'
#
loop_
_entity.id
_entity.type
_entity.pdbx_description
1 polymer ?
#
loop_
_entity_poly.entity_id
_entity_poly.type
_entity_poly.pdbx_seq_one_letter_code
_entity_poly.pdbx_strand_id
1 'polypeptide(L)'
;TLLYQWHCDAFTEYSKVSDAGAFVKNNIYDFIDDSEKTVLVVDCENSDPYKLCATLKNLDYEVMQKITAIILFDDVHTATAWRILENYTRIPVEHIMIERIKQNKSLVDIKLTARACQEHYQKQVDSFVIVSSDSDYWGLISSLPDARFLVMIEREKCGPDMKSALAESGIFYCYLDDFYS
;
A
#
# COMPACT_ATOMS: atom_id res chain seq x y z
N THR A 1 -9.25 -21.58 -12.52
CA THR A 1 -10.46 -21.96 -11.80
C THR A 1 -10.16 -22.34 -10.36
N LEU A 2 -9.36 -23.40 -10.09
CA LEU A 2 -9.00 -23.79 -8.72
C LEU A 2 -8.21 -22.70 -7.99
N LEU A 3 -7.29 -22.06 -8.69
CA LEU A 3 -6.50 -20.97 -8.13
C LEU A 3 -7.38 -19.74 -7.78
N TYR A 4 -8.34 -19.45 -8.65
CA TYR A 4 -9.30 -18.38 -8.39
C TYR A 4 -10.15 -18.69 -7.16
N GLN A 5 -10.65 -19.91 -7.03
CA GLN A 5 -11.44 -20.34 -5.87
C GLN A 5 -10.62 -20.21 -4.58
N TRP A 6 -9.37 -20.67 -4.61
CA TRP A 6 -8.49 -20.55 -3.45
C TRP A 6 -8.29 -19.09 -3.02
N HIS A 7 -8.08 -18.18 -3.98
CA HIS A 7 -7.95 -16.75 -3.67
C HIS A 7 -9.24 -16.15 -3.09
N CYS A 8 -10.39 -16.57 -3.60
CA CYS A 8 -11.67 -16.12 -3.08
C CYS A 8 -11.90 -16.61 -1.65
N ASP A 9 -11.56 -17.88 -1.36
CA ASP A 9 -11.70 -18.46 -0.04
C ASP A 9 -10.75 -17.79 0.97
N ALA A 10 -9.49 -17.60 0.60
CA ALA A 10 -8.52 -16.89 1.43
C ALA A 10 -8.94 -15.43 1.67
N PHE A 11 -9.44 -14.74 0.66
CA PHE A 11 -9.96 -13.38 0.82
C PHE A 11 -11.15 -13.34 1.79
N THR A 12 -12.06 -14.31 1.69
CA THR A 12 -13.22 -14.41 2.60
C THR A 12 -12.78 -14.58 4.05
N GLU A 13 -11.75 -15.38 4.29
CA GLU A 13 -11.17 -15.55 5.62
C GLU A 13 -10.56 -14.25 6.14
N TYR A 14 -9.72 -13.60 5.36
CA TYR A 14 -9.11 -12.32 5.74
C TYR A 14 -10.10 -11.16 5.81
N SER A 15 -11.23 -11.26 5.15
CA SER A 15 -12.26 -10.22 5.21
C SER A 15 -13.10 -10.22 6.50
N LYS A 16 -12.93 -11.21 7.36
CA LYS A 16 -13.45 -11.18 8.73
C LYS A 16 -12.60 -10.25 9.58
N VAL A 17 -12.83 -8.97 9.41
CA VAL A 17 -11.95 -7.94 9.93
C VAL A 17 -12.34 -7.56 11.34
N SER A 18 -11.36 -7.42 12.22
CA SER A 18 -11.54 -6.69 13.45
C SER A 18 -11.69 -5.21 13.14
N ASP A 19 -12.59 -4.53 13.83
CA ASP A 19 -12.82 -3.12 13.59
C ASP A 19 -11.62 -2.30 14.08
N ALA A 20 -10.87 -1.71 13.15
CA ALA A 20 -9.79 -0.82 13.50
C ALA A 20 -10.34 0.38 14.26
N GLY A 21 -9.63 0.85 15.28
CA GLY A 21 -10.09 1.95 16.12
C GLY A 21 -10.44 3.20 15.31
N ALA A 22 -11.44 3.92 15.76
CA ALA A 22 -11.93 5.14 15.10
C ALA A 22 -10.81 6.17 14.88
N PHE A 23 -9.88 6.26 15.80
CA PHE A 23 -8.70 7.15 15.68
C PHE A 23 -7.87 6.84 14.44
N VAL A 24 -7.56 5.56 14.19
CA VAL A 24 -6.78 5.12 13.02
C VAL A 24 -7.53 5.42 11.73
N LYS A 25 -8.81 5.05 11.68
CA LYS A 25 -9.66 5.32 10.50
C LYS A 25 -9.76 6.80 10.19
N ASN A 26 -10.00 7.63 11.20
CA ASN A 26 -10.12 9.07 11.02
C ASN A 26 -8.83 9.71 10.51
N ASN A 27 -7.67 9.25 10.96
CA ASN A 27 -6.39 9.74 10.44
C ASN A 27 -6.20 9.39 8.96
N ILE A 28 -6.63 8.21 8.54
CA ILE A 28 -6.60 7.80 7.13
C ILE A 28 -7.55 8.68 6.31
N TYR A 29 -8.76 8.90 6.79
CA TYR A 29 -9.76 9.73 6.09
C TYR A 29 -9.31 11.18 5.98
N ASP A 30 -8.80 11.76 7.05
CA ASP A 30 -8.28 13.14 7.03
C ASP A 30 -7.11 13.27 6.06
N PHE A 31 -6.21 12.30 6.02
CA PHE A 31 -5.11 12.29 5.07
C PHE A 31 -5.60 12.32 3.62
N ILE A 32 -6.58 11.51 3.28
CA ILE A 32 -7.13 11.45 1.93
C ILE A 32 -7.97 12.70 1.63
N ASP A 33 -8.79 13.16 2.55
CA ASP A 33 -9.66 14.32 2.36
C ASP A 33 -8.88 15.62 2.21
N ASP A 34 -7.75 15.76 2.89
CA ASP A 34 -6.89 16.94 2.80
C ASP A 34 -5.98 16.93 1.56
N SER A 35 -6.00 15.84 0.79
CA SER A 35 -5.18 15.68 -0.42
C SER A 35 -5.93 16.19 -1.64
N GLU A 36 -5.20 16.78 -2.58
CA GLU A 36 -5.73 17.10 -3.91
C GLU A 36 -5.74 15.86 -4.81
N LYS A 37 -4.65 15.10 -4.78
CA LYS A 37 -4.51 13.88 -5.57
C LYS A 37 -3.70 12.84 -4.82
N THR A 38 -4.34 11.71 -4.50
CA THR A 38 -3.73 10.61 -3.75
C THR A 38 -3.56 9.37 -4.63
N VAL A 39 -2.36 8.78 -4.57
CA VAL A 39 -2.06 7.47 -5.18
C VAL A 39 -1.60 6.51 -4.10
N LEU A 40 -2.06 5.28 -4.17
CA LEU A 40 -1.63 4.19 -3.30
C LEU A 40 -0.61 3.34 -4.05
N VAL A 41 0.60 3.21 -3.49
CA VAL A 41 1.69 2.43 -4.08
C VAL A 41 2.03 1.24 -3.19
N VAL A 42 2.14 0.07 -3.79
CA VAL A 42 2.28 -1.21 -3.07
C VAL A 42 3.57 -1.92 -3.45
N ASP A 43 4.39 -2.20 -2.45
CA ASP A 43 5.51 -3.13 -2.56
C ASP A 43 4.99 -4.55 -2.36
N CYS A 44 4.74 -5.25 -3.45
CA CYS A 44 4.10 -6.57 -3.42
C CYS A 44 4.98 -7.66 -2.82
N GLU A 45 6.30 -7.51 -2.86
CA GLU A 45 7.21 -8.49 -2.25
C GLU A 45 7.18 -8.46 -0.72
N ASN A 46 6.93 -7.30 -0.14
CA ASN A 46 6.97 -7.07 1.31
C ASN A 46 5.60 -6.77 1.91
N SER A 47 4.53 -7.18 1.25
CA SER A 47 3.16 -6.95 1.69
C SER A 47 2.27 -8.15 1.39
N ASP A 48 1.18 -8.27 2.13
CA ASP A 48 0.20 -9.34 1.98
C ASP A 48 -1.04 -8.80 1.25
N PRO A 49 -1.41 -9.37 0.08
CA PRO A 49 -2.56 -8.89 -0.70
C PRO A 49 -3.89 -9.04 0.05
N TYR A 50 -4.04 -10.07 0.85
CA TYR A 50 -5.28 -10.31 1.60
C TYR A 50 -5.47 -9.30 2.73
N LYS A 51 -4.40 -8.95 3.42
CA LYS A 51 -4.43 -7.89 4.45
C LYS A 51 -4.78 -6.54 3.85
N LEU A 52 -4.20 -6.20 2.70
CA LEU A 52 -4.53 -4.96 2.03
C LEU A 52 -5.97 -4.93 1.54
N CYS A 53 -6.45 -6.03 0.94
CA CYS A 53 -7.85 -6.13 0.52
C CYS A 53 -8.82 -5.95 1.70
N ALA A 54 -8.53 -6.59 2.83
CA ALA A 54 -9.33 -6.45 4.04
C ALA A 54 -9.33 -5.01 4.55
N THR A 55 -8.19 -4.35 4.54
CA THR A 55 -8.05 -2.95 4.94
C THR A 55 -8.91 -2.05 4.04
N LEU A 56 -8.78 -2.16 2.73
CA LEU A 56 -9.55 -1.35 1.77
C LEU A 56 -11.05 -1.58 1.89
N LYS A 57 -11.46 -2.81 2.18
CA LYS A 57 -12.88 -3.17 2.35
C LYS A 57 -13.47 -2.61 3.66
N ASN A 58 -12.65 -2.48 4.68
CA ASN A 58 -13.09 -1.98 6.00
C ASN A 58 -13.13 -0.46 6.10
N LEU A 59 -12.50 0.24 5.18
CA LEU A 59 -12.51 1.70 5.13
C LEU A 59 -13.72 2.22 4.37
N ASP A 60 -14.14 3.45 4.69
CA ASP A 60 -15.29 4.10 4.06
C ASP A 60 -15.11 4.14 2.54
N TYR A 61 -16.10 3.60 1.84
CA TYR A 61 -16.07 3.47 0.39
C TYR A 61 -15.94 4.83 -0.32
N GLU A 62 -16.72 5.83 0.12
CA GLU A 62 -16.72 7.14 -0.53
C GLU A 62 -15.39 7.85 -0.38
N VAL A 63 -14.77 7.73 0.80
CA VAL A 63 -13.43 8.30 1.02
C VAL A 63 -12.39 7.57 0.18
N MET A 64 -12.43 6.25 0.15
CA MET A 64 -11.46 5.45 -0.60
C MET A 64 -11.54 5.67 -2.11
N GLN A 65 -12.70 6.04 -2.65
CA GLN A 65 -12.85 6.37 -4.08
C GLN A 65 -12.11 7.66 -4.47
N LYS A 66 -11.69 8.49 -3.52
CA LYS A 66 -10.85 9.66 -3.77
C LYS A 66 -9.40 9.30 -4.11
N ILE A 67 -8.96 8.09 -3.82
CA ILE A 67 -7.68 7.56 -4.30
C ILE A 67 -7.79 7.37 -5.82
N THR A 68 -6.89 8.00 -6.56
CA THR A 68 -6.98 8.04 -8.04
C THR A 68 -6.47 6.77 -8.71
N ALA A 69 -5.54 6.08 -8.08
CA ALA A 69 -4.98 4.84 -8.60
C ALA A 69 -4.32 4.01 -7.49
N ILE A 70 -4.32 2.71 -7.68
CA ILE A 70 -3.49 1.76 -6.95
C ILE A 70 -2.44 1.23 -7.91
N ILE A 71 -1.17 1.37 -7.58
CA ILE A 71 -0.06 0.88 -8.40
C ILE A 71 0.64 -0.24 -7.65
N LEU A 72 0.60 -1.43 -8.22
CA LEU A 72 1.23 -2.64 -7.66
C LEU A 72 2.59 -2.86 -8.32
N PHE A 73 3.62 -2.94 -7.50
CA PHE A 73 4.99 -3.24 -7.95
C PHE A 73 5.34 -4.66 -7.55
N ASP A 74 5.27 -5.56 -8.49
CA ASP A 74 5.28 -6.99 -8.26
C ASP A 74 6.36 -7.70 -9.08
N ASP A 75 6.59 -8.96 -8.78
CA ASP A 75 7.42 -9.82 -9.60
C ASP A 75 6.67 -11.10 -10.01
N VAL A 76 7.31 -11.94 -10.82
CA VAL A 76 6.67 -13.14 -11.37
C VAL A 76 6.25 -14.17 -10.31
N HIS A 77 6.81 -14.08 -9.09
CA HIS A 77 6.55 -15.07 -8.04
C HIS A 77 5.28 -14.76 -7.25
N THR A 78 4.84 -13.51 -7.21
CA THR A 78 3.71 -13.06 -6.38
C THR A 78 2.52 -12.52 -7.18
N ALA A 79 2.67 -12.34 -8.48
CA ALA A 79 1.69 -11.71 -9.37
C ALA A 79 0.26 -12.26 -9.25
N THR A 80 0.12 -13.59 -9.13
CA THR A 80 -1.19 -14.24 -9.11
C THR A 80 -2.00 -13.84 -7.88
N ALA A 81 -1.36 -13.77 -6.73
CA ALA A 81 -2.02 -13.37 -5.48
C ALA A 81 -2.51 -11.91 -5.54
N TRP A 82 -1.73 -11.01 -6.13
CA TRP A 82 -2.05 -9.59 -6.20
C TRP A 82 -3.17 -9.25 -7.18
N ARG A 83 -3.49 -10.12 -8.12
CA ARG A 83 -4.65 -9.93 -9.02
C ARG A 83 -5.99 -9.85 -8.32
N ILE A 84 -6.06 -10.30 -7.07
CA ILE A 84 -7.28 -10.22 -6.26
C ILE A 84 -7.75 -8.76 -6.09
N LEU A 85 -6.84 -7.80 -6.03
CA LEU A 85 -7.20 -6.38 -5.88
C LEU A 85 -8.02 -5.85 -7.07
N GLU A 86 -7.76 -6.32 -8.28
CA GLU A 86 -8.49 -5.89 -9.47
C GLU A 86 -9.98 -6.25 -9.39
N ASN A 87 -10.31 -7.30 -8.65
CA ASN A 87 -11.68 -7.79 -8.53
C ASN A 87 -12.44 -7.21 -7.34
N TYR A 88 -11.73 -6.72 -6.31
CA TYR A 88 -12.34 -6.33 -5.04
C TYR A 88 -12.26 -4.84 -4.73
N THR A 89 -11.68 -4.07 -5.60
CA THR A 89 -11.71 -2.61 -5.51
C THR A 89 -12.22 -1.99 -6.81
N ARG A 90 -12.87 -0.83 -6.71
CA ARG A 90 -13.27 -0.03 -7.87
C ARG A 90 -12.27 1.08 -8.20
N ILE A 91 -11.22 1.22 -7.40
CA ILE A 91 -10.12 2.13 -7.70
C ILE A 91 -9.34 1.54 -8.87
N PRO A 92 -8.95 2.33 -9.88
CA PRO A 92 -8.13 1.82 -10.98
C PRO A 92 -6.82 1.20 -10.47
N VAL A 93 -6.54 -0.03 -10.88
CA VAL A 93 -5.35 -0.78 -10.48
C VAL A 93 -4.41 -0.92 -11.67
N GLU A 94 -3.17 -0.47 -11.51
CA GLU A 94 -2.08 -0.71 -12.45
C GLU A 94 -1.14 -1.74 -11.84
N HIS A 95 -0.94 -2.86 -12.51
CA HIS A 95 -0.10 -3.95 -12.05
C HIS A 95 1.19 -3.97 -12.86
N ILE A 96 2.29 -3.55 -12.24
CA ILE A 96 3.60 -3.48 -12.88
C ILE A 96 4.40 -4.72 -12.52
N MET A 97 4.75 -5.50 -13.53
CA MET A 97 5.60 -6.68 -13.40
C MET A 97 7.07 -6.30 -13.59
N ILE A 98 7.89 -6.61 -12.62
CA ILE A 98 9.30 -6.25 -12.62
C ILE A 98 10.14 -7.50 -12.82
N GLU A 99 10.97 -7.50 -13.86
CA GLU A 99 11.89 -8.60 -14.15
C GLU A 99 13.13 -8.50 -13.26
N ARG A 100 13.57 -9.65 -12.76
CA ARG A 100 14.84 -9.76 -12.02
C ARG A 100 16.00 -10.04 -12.98
N ILE A 101 17.01 -9.20 -12.94
CA ILE A 101 18.26 -9.46 -13.66
C ILE A 101 19.09 -10.52 -12.93
N LYS A 102 19.03 -10.51 -11.59
CA LYS A 102 19.67 -11.51 -10.72
C LYS A 102 18.63 -12.10 -9.78
N GLN A 103 18.67 -13.42 -9.56
CA GLN A 103 17.67 -14.13 -8.74
C GLN A 103 17.56 -13.61 -7.31
N ASN A 104 18.65 -13.13 -6.73
CA ASN A 104 18.70 -12.68 -5.33
C ASN A 104 18.58 -11.17 -5.15
N LYS A 105 18.31 -10.41 -6.21
CA LYS A 105 18.19 -8.95 -6.13
C LYS A 105 16.91 -8.48 -6.79
N SER A 106 16.02 -7.95 -5.96
CA SER A 106 14.80 -7.28 -6.41
C SER A 106 15.10 -5.84 -6.85
N LEU A 107 14.31 -5.36 -7.82
CA LEU A 107 14.31 -3.98 -8.28
C LEU A 107 13.00 -3.27 -7.94
N VAL A 108 12.14 -3.89 -7.13
CA VAL A 108 10.81 -3.37 -6.79
C VAL A 108 10.91 -2.00 -6.13
N ASP A 109 11.75 -1.85 -5.13
CA ASP A 109 11.94 -0.60 -4.39
C ASP A 109 12.41 0.56 -5.28
N ILE A 110 13.35 0.28 -6.18
CA ILE A 110 13.87 1.29 -7.13
C ILE A 110 12.77 1.72 -8.10
N LYS A 111 12.02 0.76 -8.64
CA LYS A 111 10.94 1.03 -9.61
C LYS A 111 9.78 1.77 -8.98
N LEU A 112 9.39 1.38 -7.77
CA LEU A 112 8.36 2.07 -7.01
C LEU A 112 8.77 3.53 -6.72
N THR A 113 9.98 3.73 -6.23
CA THR A 113 10.51 5.07 -5.94
C THR A 113 10.54 5.95 -7.19
N ALA A 114 11.05 5.43 -8.30
CA ALA A 114 11.09 6.17 -9.56
C ALA A 114 9.69 6.56 -10.05
N ARG A 115 8.74 5.63 -9.99
CA ARG A 115 7.36 5.90 -10.41
C ARG A 115 6.66 6.91 -9.49
N ALA A 116 6.87 6.84 -8.18
CA ALA A 116 6.31 7.82 -7.24
C ALA A 116 6.82 9.23 -7.55
N CYS A 117 8.10 9.38 -7.86
CA CYS A 117 8.67 10.67 -8.29
C CYS A 117 8.03 11.17 -9.59
N GLN A 118 7.81 10.29 -10.57
CA GLN A 118 7.12 10.65 -11.81
C GLN A 118 5.67 11.08 -11.55
N GLU A 119 4.93 10.36 -10.72
CA GLU A 119 3.56 10.73 -10.35
C GLU A 119 3.52 12.11 -9.70
N HIS A 120 4.45 12.40 -8.81
CA HIS A 120 4.53 13.70 -8.12
C HIS A 120 4.85 14.85 -9.08
N TYR A 121 5.90 14.73 -9.88
CA TYR A 121 6.37 15.82 -10.73
C TYR A 121 5.63 15.96 -12.06
N GLN A 122 5.14 14.86 -12.65
CA GLN A 122 4.48 14.89 -13.96
C GLN A 122 2.96 14.92 -13.86
N LYS A 123 2.38 14.27 -12.85
CA LYS A 123 0.92 14.16 -12.70
C LYS A 123 0.38 14.93 -11.49
N GLN A 124 1.25 15.64 -10.78
CA GLN A 124 0.87 16.50 -9.66
C GLN A 124 0.21 15.75 -8.51
N VAL A 125 0.61 14.51 -8.28
CA VAL A 125 0.21 13.75 -7.10
C VAL A 125 0.87 14.37 -5.87
N ASP A 126 0.09 14.83 -4.92
CA ASP A 126 0.59 15.48 -3.71
C ASP A 126 0.66 14.54 -2.51
N SER A 127 0.00 13.40 -2.57
CA SER A 127 -0.11 12.48 -1.44
C SER A 127 0.03 11.02 -1.87
N PHE A 128 0.83 10.28 -1.10
CA PHE A 128 1.08 8.86 -1.35
C PHE A 128 0.73 8.03 -0.12
N VAL A 129 -0.04 6.97 -0.32
CA VAL A 129 -0.17 5.89 0.66
C VAL A 129 0.81 4.81 0.26
N ILE A 130 1.84 4.59 1.07
CA ILE A 130 2.85 3.56 0.83
C ILE A 130 2.46 2.31 1.60
N VAL A 131 2.29 1.20 0.91
CA VAL A 131 2.06 -0.11 1.50
C VAL A 131 3.35 -0.92 1.43
N SER A 132 4.14 -0.85 2.47
CA SER A 132 5.38 -1.60 2.65
C SER A 132 5.90 -1.44 4.07
N SER A 133 6.54 -2.49 4.57
CA SER A 133 7.25 -2.45 5.86
C SER A 133 8.76 -2.30 5.70
N ASP A 134 9.24 -2.08 4.48
CA ASP A 134 10.66 -1.95 4.17
C ASP A 134 11.17 -0.54 4.50
N SER A 135 12.20 -0.46 5.34
CA SER A 135 12.82 0.82 5.75
C SER A 135 13.49 1.57 4.58
N ASP A 136 13.79 0.90 3.48
CA ASP A 136 14.43 1.53 2.32
C ASP A 136 13.54 2.61 1.69
N TYR A 137 12.22 2.55 1.88
CA TYR A 137 11.30 3.62 1.42
C TYR A 137 11.43 4.94 2.16
N TRP A 138 12.19 4.98 3.25
CA TRP A 138 12.59 6.25 3.85
C TRP A 138 13.33 7.15 2.85
N GLY A 139 14.09 6.55 1.94
CA GLY A 139 14.73 7.27 0.83
C GLY A 139 13.75 7.99 -0.07
N LEU A 140 12.63 7.37 -0.40
CA LEU A 140 11.55 8.02 -1.17
C LEU A 140 10.94 9.18 -0.38
N ILE A 141 10.56 8.94 0.86
CA ILE A 141 9.90 9.93 1.71
C ILE A 141 10.77 11.19 1.86
N SER A 142 12.05 11.00 2.16
CA SER A 142 13.00 12.11 2.33
C SER A 142 13.34 12.84 1.04
N SER A 143 13.14 12.19 -0.12
CA SER A 143 13.41 12.79 -1.44
C SER A 143 12.27 13.68 -1.96
N LEU A 144 11.08 13.56 -1.40
CA LEU A 144 9.90 14.33 -1.80
C LEU A 144 9.36 15.15 -0.62
N PRO A 145 10.06 16.20 -0.19
CA PRO A 145 9.67 16.97 0.99
C PRO A 145 8.35 17.74 0.82
N ASP A 146 7.93 17.99 -0.41
CA ASP A 146 6.66 18.67 -0.72
C ASP A 146 5.47 17.72 -0.85
N ALA A 147 5.71 16.41 -0.82
CA ALA A 147 4.66 15.41 -0.85
C ALA A 147 4.26 14.99 0.57
N ARG A 148 3.03 14.51 0.69
CA ARG A 148 2.48 13.98 1.94
C ARG A 148 2.48 12.46 1.89
N PHE A 149 2.78 11.83 3.01
CA PHE A 149 2.89 10.37 3.10
C PHE A 149 2.07 9.80 4.25
N LEU A 150 1.41 8.69 3.98
CA LEU A 150 0.82 7.79 4.95
C LEU A 150 1.39 6.40 4.67
N VAL A 151 1.87 5.69 5.70
CA VAL A 151 2.51 4.39 5.52
C VAL A 151 1.68 3.30 6.19
N MET A 152 1.37 2.26 5.45
CA MET A 152 0.69 1.07 5.94
C MET A 152 1.69 -0.07 6.06
N ILE A 153 1.90 -0.55 7.27
CA ILE A 153 2.92 -1.56 7.60
C ILE A 153 2.29 -2.81 8.19
N GLU A 154 3.08 -3.88 8.24
CA GLU A 154 2.74 -5.11 8.97
C GLU A 154 3.61 -5.21 10.23
N ARG A 155 3.00 -5.57 11.38
CA ARG A 155 3.68 -5.53 12.69
C ARG A 155 4.97 -6.35 12.70
N GLU A 156 4.92 -7.55 12.16
CA GLU A 156 6.05 -8.48 12.21
C GLU A 156 7.16 -8.17 11.22
N LYS A 157 6.86 -7.36 10.20
CA LYS A 157 7.82 -7.05 9.13
C LYS A 157 8.52 -5.72 9.30
N CYS A 158 7.96 -4.80 10.07
CA CYS A 158 8.51 -3.45 10.23
C CYS A 158 9.44 -3.37 11.44
N GLY A 159 10.70 -2.98 11.19
CA GLY A 159 11.69 -2.77 12.23
C GLY A 159 11.45 -1.50 13.05
N PRO A 160 12.08 -1.41 14.25
CA PRO A 160 11.93 -0.26 15.13
C PRO A 160 12.47 1.05 14.53
N ASP A 161 13.50 0.97 13.72
CA ASP A 161 14.13 2.17 13.13
C ASP A 161 13.19 2.90 12.18
N MET A 162 12.43 2.16 11.37
CA MET A 162 11.44 2.74 10.47
C MET A 162 10.31 3.40 11.25
N LYS A 163 9.82 2.76 12.30
CA LYS A 163 8.77 3.31 13.17
C LYS A 163 9.21 4.60 13.84
N SER A 164 10.43 4.63 14.36
CA SER A 164 11.01 5.82 15.00
C SER A 164 11.17 6.97 14.00
N ALA A 165 11.67 6.70 12.81
CA ALA A 165 11.83 7.70 11.76
C ALA A 165 10.49 8.33 11.34
N LEU A 166 9.47 7.51 11.16
CA LEU A 166 8.12 7.97 10.82
C LEU A 166 7.54 8.85 11.95
N ALA A 167 7.65 8.41 13.19
CA ALA A 167 7.14 9.14 14.34
C ALA A 167 7.85 10.48 14.54
N GLU A 168 9.17 10.52 14.46
CA GLU A 168 9.98 11.74 14.60
C GLU A 168 9.69 12.76 13.50
N SER A 169 9.33 12.31 12.31
CA SER A 169 8.99 13.16 11.17
C SER A 169 7.52 13.56 11.12
N GLY A 170 6.71 13.11 12.08
CA GLY A 170 5.29 13.41 12.10
C GLY A 170 4.48 12.70 11.00
N ILE A 171 5.01 11.63 10.44
CA ILE A 171 4.34 10.86 9.39
C ILE A 171 3.46 9.80 10.04
N PHE A 172 2.18 9.83 9.72
CA PHE A 172 1.22 8.85 10.22
C PHE A 172 1.48 7.48 9.58
N TYR A 173 1.53 6.46 10.42
CA TYR A 173 1.56 5.08 9.95
C TYR A 173 0.52 4.24 10.69
N CYS A 174 0.03 3.21 10.04
CA CYS A 174 -0.94 2.28 10.62
C CYS A 174 -0.57 0.84 10.26
N TYR A 175 -1.15 -0.09 11.00
CA TYR A 175 -0.93 -1.52 10.77
C TYR A 175 -2.07 -2.11 9.96
N LEU A 176 -1.73 -2.79 8.85
CA LEU A 176 -2.70 -3.60 8.11
C LEU A 176 -3.31 -4.68 9.01
N ASP A 177 -2.54 -5.15 9.99
CA ASP A 177 -2.98 -6.16 10.97
C ASP A 177 -4.19 -5.72 11.80
N ASP A 178 -4.41 -4.43 11.98
CA ASP A 178 -5.54 -3.90 12.75
C ASP A 178 -6.88 -3.98 11.99
N PHE A 179 -6.84 -4.33 10.71
CA PHE A 179 -8.01 -4.41 9.82
C PHE A 179 -8.45 -5.85 9.54
N TYR A 180 -7.87 -6.85 10.16
CA TYR A 180 -8.36 -8.23 10.10
C TYR A 180 -8.15 -8.95 11.44
N SER A 181 -8.98 -9.89 11.71
CA SER A 181 -8.92 -10.69 12.95
C SER A 181 -8.16 -12.01 12.76
#